data_0bbefce2ca4f1fb317293183c5740bd5
#
_entry.id   0bbefce2ca4f1fb317293183c5740bd5
#
_cell.length_a   1.000
_cell.length_b   1.000
_cell.length_c   1.000
_cell.angle_alpha   90.00
_cell.angle_beta   90.00
_cell.angle_gamma   90.00
#
_symmetry.space_group_name_H-M   'P 1'
#
loop_
_entity.id
_entity.type
_entity.pdbx_description
1 polymer ?
#
loop_
_entity_poly.entity_id
_entity_poly.type
_entity_poly.pdbx_seq_one_letter_code
_entity_poly.pdbx_strand_id
1 'polypeptide(L)'
;GDAETLISSAIAGLNADDIESFQILKDGSATSIYGARAMAGVIVVTTKKGKAGVSRISYTGEFTTRLVPSYNDFNIMNSQDQMGVYKEMQQKGWLNFAETSRTAESGVYGKMYQLINTYDPTTGQYALLNTDEAKNAYLREAEMRNTDWFDTLFSPSLSQNHSVSLSSGTEKSSFYASLSAMHDPGWYKQSGVDRYTANLNM
;
A
#
# COMPACT_ATOMS: atom_id res chain seq x y z
N GLY A 1 10.03 -12.27 9.03
CA GLY A 1 8.87 -12.25 8.14
C GLY A 1 7.69 -12.85 8.86
N ASP A 2 6.60 -12.13 8.92
CA ASP A 2 5.41 -12.54 9.66
C ASP A 2 4.78 -13.78 9.01
N ALA A 3 4.24 -14.66 9.84
CA ALA A 3 3.53 -15.88 9.37
C ALA A 3 2.42 -15.54 8.36
N GLU A 4 1.81 -14.37 8.48
CA GLU A 4 0.80 -13.84 7.58
C GLU A 4 1.34 -13.60 6.16
N THR A 5 2.56 -13.08 6.03
CA THR A 5 3.23 -12.87 4.73
C THR A 5 3.58 -14.18 4.05
N LEU A 6 4.04 -15.19 4.83
CA LEU A 6 4.35 -16.52 4.30
C LEU A 6 3.07 -17.27 3.86
N ILE A 7 2.00 -17.16 4.62
CA ILE A 7 0.68 -17.73 4.27
C ILE A 7 0.16 -17.08 3.00
N SER A 8 0.18 -15.76 2.91
CA SER A 8 -0.32 -15.02 1.75
C SER A 8 0.45 -15.36 0.47
N SER A 9 1.78 -15.57 0.56
CA SER A 9 2.59 -15.91 -0.61
C SER A 9 2.37 -17.35 -1.09
N ALA A 10 2.22 -18.31 -0.17
CA ALA A 10 2.04 -19.71 -0.50
C ALA A 10 0.66 -20.03 -1.10
N ILE A 11 -0.37 -19.27 -0.72
CA ILE A 11 -1.77 -19.44 -1.18
C ILE A 11 -2.21 -18.36 -2.16
N ALA A 12 -1.32 -17.44 -2.55
CA ALA A 12 -1.63 -16.33 -3.46
C ALA A 12 -2.22 -16.75 -4.82
N GLY A 13 -1.97 -18.00 -5.23
CA GLY A 13 -2.52 -18.60 -6.46
C GLY A 13 -3.90 -19.25 -6.30
N LEU A 14 -4.41 -19.40 -5.06
CA LEU A 14 -5.69 -20.04 -4.80
C LEU A 14 -6.80 -18.98 -4.64
N ASN A 15 -7.99 -19.29 -5.16
CA ASN A 15 -9.16 -18.51 -4.83
C ASN A 15 -9.68 -18.93 -3.44
N ALA A 16 -10.00 -17.95 -2.60
CA ALA A 16 -10.54 -18.21 -1.26
C ALA A 16 -11.81 -19.06 -1.30
N ASP A 17 -12.64 -18.90 -2.32
CA ASP A 17 -13.86 -19.67 -2.52
C ASP A 17 -13.63 -21.16 -2.77
N ASP A 18 -12.44 -21.57 -3.22
CA ASP A 18 -12.09 -22.96 -3.46
C ASP A 18 -11.58 -23.67 -2.20
N ILE A 19 -11.37 -22.95 -1.12
CA ILE A 19 -10.82 -23.49 0.13
C ILE A 19 -11.96 -24.00 1.01
N GLU A 20 -11.80 -25.24 1.48
CA GLU A 20 -12.72 -25.86 2.44
C GLU A 20 -12.25 -25.64 3.88
N SER A 21 -10.95 -25.82 4.13
CA SER A 21 -10.40 -25.66 5.47
C SER A 21 -8.91 -25.37 5.47
N PHE A 22 -8.45 -24.75 6.57
CA PHE A 22 -7.05 -24.59 6.93
C PHE A 22 -6.75 -25.34 8.21
N GLN A 23 -5.63 -26.06 8.23
CA GLN A 23 -5.09 -26.67 9.44
C GLN A 23 -3.66 -26.19 9.66
N ILE A 24 -3.37 -25.68 10.84
CA ILE A 24 -2.03 -25.24 11.22
C ILE A 24 -1.46 -26.29 12.19
N LEU A 25 -0.44 -27.00 11.73
CA LEU A 25 0.27 -28.01 12.54
C LEU A 25 1.55 -27.35 13.07
N LYS A 26 1.64 -27.15 14.37
CA LYS A 26 2.78 -26.47 15.03
C LYS A 26 3.70 -27.38 15.84
N ASP A 27 3.30 -28.62 16.06
CA ASP A 27 3.94 -29.55 17.00
C ASP A 27 4.72 -30.67 16.29
N GLY A 28 5.20 -31.65 17.06
CA GLY A 28 5.89 -32.83 16.54
C GLY A 28 5.10 -33.64 15.52
N SER A 29 3.77 -33.47 15.45
CA SER A 29 2.91 -34.06 14.41
C SER A 29 3.26 -33.52 13.02
N ALA A 30 3.63 -32.24 12.90
CA ALA A 30 4.05 -31.65 11.63
C ALA A 30 5.38 -32.24 11.14
N THR A 31 6.35 -32.40 12.05
CA THR A 31 7.66 -32.96 11.71
C THR A 31 7.62 -34.43 11.41
N SER A 32 6.71 -35.20 12.02
CA SER A 32 6.56 -36.63 11.76
C SER A 32 5.99 -36.93 10.36
N ILE A 33 5.14 -36.04 9.83
CA ILE A 33 4.50 -36.22 8.51
C ILE A 33 5.30 -35.55 7.39
N TYR A 34 5.84 -34.33 7.64
CA TYR A 34 6.46 -33.48 6.63
C TYR A 34 7.97 -33.32 6.79
N GLY A 35 8.58 -33.99 7.78
CA GLY A 35 10.02 -34.02 8.01
C GLY A 35 10.58 -32.72 8.59
N ALA A 36 11.92 -32.58 8.54
CA ALA A 36 12.65 -31.45 9.13
C ALA A 36 12.26 -30.06 8.60
N ARG A 37 11.67 -29.97 7.42
CA ARG A 37 11.17 -28.71 6.85
C ARG A 37 9.97 -28.14 7.61
N ALA A 38 9.31 -28.95 8.41
CA ALA A 38 8.12 -28.59 9.20
C ALA A 38 8.45 -28.02 10.59
N MET A 39 9.72 -27.79 10.92
CA MET A 39 10.13 -27.26 12.25
C MET A 39 9.51 -25.91 12.59
N ALA A 40 9.19 -25.09 11.61
CA ALA A 40 8.51 -23.80 11.80
C ALA A 40 6.96 -23.92 11.78
N GLY A 41 6.43 -25.14 11.62
CA GLY A 41 5.01 -25.42 11.42
C GLY A 41 4.64 -25.71 9.96
N VAL A 42 3.46 -26.30 9.76
CA VAL A 42 2.90 -26.61 8.45
C VAL A 42 1.47 -26.09 8.39
N ILE A 43 1.13 -25.46 7.27
CA ILE A 43 -0.23 -25.06 6.96
C ILE A 43 -0.75 -26.01 5.89
N VAL A 44 -1.76 -26.77 6.26
CA VAL A 44 -2.46 -27.67 5.34
C VAL A 44 -3.70 -26.98 4.83
N VAL A 45 -3.77 -26.76 3.53
CA VAL A 45 -4.94 -26.17 2.86
C VAL A 45 -5.70 -27.29 2.16
N THR A 46 -6.96 -27.47 2.54
CA THR A 46 -7.86 -28.44 1.89
C THR A 46 -8.79 -27.68 0.96
N THR A 47 -8.81 -28.07 -0.30
CA THR A 47 -9.72 -27.49 -1.29
C THR A 47 -11.05 -28.23 -1.32
N LYS A 48 -12.12 -27.53 -1.71
CA LYS A 48 -13.46 -28.09 -1.83
C LYS A 48 -13.49 -29.27 -2.79
N LYS A 49 -14.30 -30.26 -2.45
CA LYS A 49 -14.58 -31.47 -3.26
C LYS A 49 -16.05 -31.54 -3.58
N GLY A 50 -16.40 -32.27 -4.64
CA GLY A 50 -17.78 -32.59 -4.95
C GLY A 50 -18.42 -33.47 -3.85
N LYS A 51 -19.71 -33.27 -3.58
CA LYS A 51 -20.48 -34.10 -2.64
C LYS A 51 -21.39 -35.03 -3.41
N ALA A 52 -21.54 -36.27 -2.92
CA ALA A 52 -22.39 -37.26 -3.51
C ALA A 52 -23.88 -36.85 -3.50
N GLY A 53 -24.60 -37.14 -4.58
CA GLY A 53 -26.03 -36.99 -4.68
C GLY A 53 -26.59 -35.65 -5.10
N VAL A 54 -25.75 -34.58 -5.20
CA VAL A 54 -26.25 -33.25 -5.57
C VAL A 54 -25.28 -32.56 -6.54
N SER A 55 -25.82 -32.18 -7.70
CA SER A 55 -25.11 -31.24 -8.60
C SER A 55 -25.46 -29.81 -8.20
N ARG A 56 -24.45 -28.97 -7.94
CA ARG A 56 -24.63 -27.58 -7.55
C ARG A 56 -23.76 -26.69 -8.38
N ILE A 57 -24.36 -25.63 -8.92
CA ILE A 57 -23.65 -24.50 -9.50
C ILE A 57 -23.73 -23.36 -8.48
N SER A 58 -22.61 -22.71 -8.19
CA SER A 58 -22.55 -21.56 -7.31
C SER A 58 -21.82 -20.42 -8.00
N TYR A 59 -22.31 -19.21 -7.79
CA TYR A 59 -21.63 -17.98 -8.18
C TYR A 59 -21.41 -17.14 -6.93
N THR A 60 -20.19 -16.62 -6.78
CA THR A 60 -19.82 -15.67 -5.73
C THR A 60 -19.27 -14.41 -6.40
N GLY A 61 -19.80 -13.28 -6.02
CA GLY A 61 -19.26 -11.96 -6.40
C GLY A 61 -18.80 -11.21 -5.14
N GLU A 62 -17.54 -10.82 -5.10
CA GLU A 62 -16.96 -10.05 -4.00
C GLU A 62 -16.53 -8.68 -4.54
N PHE A 63 -16.93 -7.63 -3.85
CA PHE A 63 -16.63 -6.25 -4.21
C PHE A 63 -16.02 -5.55 -3.00
N THR A 64 -14.81 -5.03 -3.17
CA THR A 64 -14.09 -4.31 -2.12
C THR A 64 -13.76 -2.91 -2.59
N THR A 65 -14.20 -1.91 -1.84
CA THR A 65 -13.90 -0.51 -2.11
C THR A 65 -12.82 0.01 -1.19
N ARG A 66 -11.89 0.81 -1.73
CA ARG A 66 -10.90 1.55 -0.96
C ARG A 66 -11.03 3.03 -1.32
N LEU A 67 -11.26 3.86 -0.32
CA LEU A 67 -11.35 5.31 -0.50
C LEU A 67 -9.98 5.94 -0.31
N VAL A 68 -9.76 7.09 -0.95
CA VAL A 68 -8.53 7.88 -0.72
C VAL A 68 -8.55 8.37 0.72
N PRO A 69 -7.46 8.22 1.48
CA PRO A 69 -7.35 8.79 2.81
C PRO A 69 -7.43 10.31 2.76
N SER A 70 -7.95 10.93 3.79
CA SER A 70 -7.98 12.38 3.94
C SER A 70 -6.98 12.82 5.00
N TYR A 71 -6.37 14.00 4.84
CA TYR A 71 -5.55 14.61 5.89
C TYR A 71 -6.32 14.83 7.19
N ASN A 72 -7.65 14.95 7.11
CA ASN A 72 -8.49 15.07 8.31
C ASN A 72 -8.55 13.78 9.14
N ASP A 73 -8.23 12.63 8.54
CA ASP A 73 -8.19 11.34 9.24
C ASP A 73 -6.86 11.14 10.01
N PHE A 74 -5.90 12.02 9.78
CA PHE A 74 -4.57 11.98 10.39
C PHE A 74 -4.24 13.32 11.03
N ASN A 75 -3.50 13.28 12.13
CA ASN A 75 -3.01 14.50 12.77
C ASN A 75 -1.74 15.00 12.07
N ILE A 76 -1.89 15.48 10.84
CA ILE A 76 -0.80 15.95 9.97
C ILE A 76 -1.01 17.45 9.71
N MET A 77 0.07 18.23 9.87
CA MET A 77 0.08 19.65 9.55
C MET A 77 0.02 19.88 8.04
N ASN A 78 -0.76 20.86 7.62
CA ASN A 78 -0.69 21.41 6.27
C ASN A 78 0.53 22.35 6.10
N SER A 79 0.75 22.89 4.89
CA SER A 79 1.88 23.79 4.61
C SER A 79 1.85 25.04 5.47
N GLN A 80 0.70 25.61 5.72
CA GLN A 80 0.52 26.82 6.51
C GLN A 80 0.91 26.60 7.98
N ASP A 81 0.42 25.52 8.57
CA ASP A 81 0.73 25.13 9.95
C ASP A 81 2.23 24.85 10.11
N GLN A 82 2.81 24.09 9.17
CA GLN A 82 4.22 23.75 9.17
C GLN A 82 5.10 24.99 9.02
N MET A 83 4.74 25.92 8.14
CA MET A 83 5.47 27.19 8.00
C MET A 83 5.33 28.07 9.23
N GLY A 84 4.20 28.03 9.94
CA GLY A 84 4.03 28.69 11.24
C GLY A 84 5.03 28.18 12.28
N VAL A 85 5.20 26.86 12.39
CA VAL A 85 6.20 26.23 13.26
C VAL A 85 7.63 26.65 12.87
N TYR A 86 7.95 26.59 11.59
CA TYR A 86 9.29 26.99 11.11
C TYR A 86 9.59 28.46 11.38
N LYS A 87 8.62 29.35 11.21
CA LYS A 87 8.76 30.76 11.53
C LYS A 87 9.04 30.98 13.02
N GLU A 88 8.33 30.28 13.89
CA GLU A 88 8.58 30.33 15.33
C GLU A 88 9.98 29.79 15.68
N MET A 89 10.39 28.67 15.09
CA MET A 89 11.75 28.13 15.26
C MET A 89 12.83 29.12 14.80
N GLN A 90 12.61 29.80 13.69
CA GLN A 90 13.52 30.85 13.19
C GLN A 90 13.62 32.02 14.18
N GLN A 91 12.50 32.50 14.68
CA GLN A 91 12.46 33.61 15.65
C GLN A 91 13.16 33.26 16.96
N LYS A 92 13.11 32.00 17.37
CA LYS A 92 13.78 31.48 18.57
C LYS A 92 15.26 31.11 18.35
N GLY A 93 15.76 31.25 17.12
CA GLY A 93 17.13 30.87 16.75
C GLY A 93 17.40 29.35 16.76
N TRP A 94 16.38 28.54 16.66
CA TRP A 94 16.51 27.07 16.69
C TRP A 94 16.89 26.46 15.34
N LEU A 95 16.76 27.21 14.25
CA LEU A 95 17.17 26.76 12.93
C LEU A 95 18.66 27.09 12.70
N ASN A 96 19.44 26.05 12.42
CA ASN A 96 20.86 26.20 12.11
C ASN A 96 21.10 26.07 10.61
N PHE A 97 21.54 27.17 10.00
CA PHE A 97 21.86 27.25 8.57
C PHE A 97 23.37 27.41 8.30
N ALA A 98 24.22 27.03 9.28
CA ALA A 98 25.65 27.05 9.05
C ALA A 98 26.02 26.14 7.87
N GLU A 99 27.00 26.56 7.05
CA GLU A 99 27.43 25.82 5.84
C GLU A 99 27.86 24.38 6.14
N THR A 100 28.31 24.10 7.36
CA THR A 100 28.65 22.76 7.82
C THR A 100 27.45 21.92 8.20
N SER A 101 26.26 22.49 8.29
CA SER A 101 25.04 21.77 8.63
C SER A 101 24.52 21.02 7.41
N ARG A 102 24.18 19.73 7.59
CA ARG A 102 23.52 18.94 6.54
C ARG A 102 22.14 19.47 6.13
N THR A 103 21.57 20.37 6.92
CA THR A 103 20.27 21.00 6.65
C THR A 103 20.41 22.34 5.92
N ALA A 104 21.61 22.85 5.70
CA ALA A 104 21.86 24.14 5.04
C ALA A 104 21.31 24.21 3.61
N GLU A 105 21.27 23.07 2.91
CA GLU A 105 20.80 22.96 1.52
C GLU A 105 19.37 22.41 1.41
N SER A 106 18.70 22.15 2.52
CA SER A 106 17.37 21.53 2.54
C SER A 106 16.36 22.38 3.30
N GLY A 107 15.07 22.09 3.03
CA GLY A 107 13.96 22.81 3.64
C GLY A 107 13.78 24.23 3.07
N VAL A 108 12.68 24.86 3.45
CA VAL A 108 12.28 26.17 2.89
C VAL A 108 13.27 27.26 3.25
N TYR A 109 13.68 27.32 4.51
CA TYR A 109 14.65 28.33 4.97
C TYR A 109 16.06 28.11 4.41
N GLY A 110 16.53 26.86 4.37
CA GLY A 110 17.82 26.53 3.77
C GLY A 110 17.88 26.93 2.30
N LYS A 111 16.83 26.60 1.53
CA LYS A 111 16.72 27.01 0.12
C LYS A 111 16.62 28.52 -0.05
N MET A 112 15.90 29.22 0.81
CA MET A 112 15.83 30.68 0.80
C MET A 112 17.20 31.31 0.98
N TYR A 113 17.98 30.87 1.97
CA TYR A 113 19.34 31.40 2.20
C TYR A 113 20.30 31.02 1.08
N GLN A 114 20.18 29.87 0.49
CA GLN A 114 20.93 29.46 -0.70
C GLN A 114 20.65 30.41 -1.87
N LEU A 115 19.40 30.74 -2.15
CA LEU A 115 18.98 31.64 -3.22
C LEU A 115 19.51 33.08 -2.99
N ILE A 116 19.53 33.58 -1.75
CA ILE A 116 20.07 34.88 -1.37
C ILE A 116 21.58 34.96 -1.69
N ASN A 117 22.30 33.85 -1.59
CA ASN A 117 23.74 33.79 -1.85
C ASN A 117 24.07 33.33 -3.28
N THR A 118 23.09 33.00 -4.10
CA THR A 118 23.29 32.60 -5.49
C THR A 118 23.25 33.84 -6.40
N TYR A 119 24.42 34.23 -6.93
CA TYR A 119 24.55 35.31 -7.90
C TYR A 119 24.51 34.79 -9.33
N ASP A 120 23.68 35.41 -10.17
CA ASP A 120 23.60 35.10 -11.60
C ASP A 120 24.42 36.19 -12.38
N PRO A 121 25.56 35.81 -12.95
CA PRO A 121 26.39 36.75 -13.70
C PRO A 121 25.74 37.24 -15.00
N THR A 122 24.73 36.50 -15.52
CA THR A 122 24.04 36.88 -16.77
C THR A 122 23.07 38.02 -16.55
N THR A 123 22.36 38.01 -15.44
CA THR A 123 21.39 39.06 -15.09
C THR A 123 21.99 40.13 -14.20
N GLY A 124 23.14 39.88 -13.58
CA GLY A 124 23.77 40.78 -12.62
C GLY A 124 23.04 40.87 -11.28
N GLN A 125 22.20 39.89 -10.97
CA GLN A 125 21.34 39.88 -9.78
C GLN A 125 21.51 38.59 -8.97
N TYR A 126 21.14 38.65 -7.70
CA TYR A 126 20.97 37.46 -6.87
C TYR A 126 19.64 36.78 -7.18
N ALA A 127 19.61 35.48 -7.06
CA ALA A 127 18.39 34.66 -7.32
C ALA A 127 17.24 35.04 -6.39
N LEU A 128 17.53 35.52 -5.18
CA LEU A 128 16.58 36.14 -4.27
C LEU A 128 17.24 37.35 -3.60
N LEU A 129 16.57 38.49 -3.57
CA LEU A 129 17.08 39.69 -2.91
C LEU A 129 17.08 39.46 -1.38
N ASN A 130 18.15 39.93 -0.73
CA ASN A 130 18.26 39.85 0.73
C ASN A 130 17.54 41.04 1.40
N THR A 131 16.25 41.19 1.09
CA THR A 131 15.36 42.14 1.73
C THR A 131 14.25 41.41 2.46
N ASP A 132 13.66 42.02 3.46
CA ASP A 132 12.60 41.38 4.23
C ASP A 132 11.34 41.15 3.38
N GLU A 133 11.05 42.04 2.44
CA GLU A 133 9.95 41.91 1.49
C GLU A 133 10.11 40.65 0.60
N ALA A 134 11.30 40.47 0.01
CA ALA A 134 11.60 39.35 -0.87
C ALA A 134 11.59 38.01 -0.09
N LYS A 135 12.18 37.99 1.10
CA LYS A 135 12.17 36.82 1.98
C LYS A 135 10.76 36.45 2.39
N ASN A 136 9.95 37.42 2.83
CA ASN A 136 8.57 37.20 3.22
C ASN A 136 7.70 36.72 2.04
N ALA A 137 7.91 37.26 0.84
CA ALA A 137 7.23 36.81 -0.37
C ALA A 137 7.55 35.35 -0.68
N TYR A 138 8.81 34.94 -0.61
CA TYR A 138 9.26 33.58 -0.81
C TYR A 138 8.66 32.60 0.23
N LEU A 139 8.66 32.99 1.51
CA LEU A 139 8.09 32.18 2.59
C LEU A 139 6.57 32.03 2.45
N ARG A 140 5.89 33.11 2.02
CA ARG A 140 4.45 33.09 1.76
C ARG A 140 4.10 32.18 0.58
N GLU A 141 4.91 32.16 -0.45
CA GLU A 141 4.73 31.23 -1.56
C GLU A 141 4.85 29.77 -1.09
N ALA A 142 5.82 29.47 -0.22
CA ALA A 142 5.97 28.16 0.39
C ALA A 142 4.76 27.78 1.28
N GLU A 143 4.23 28.73 2.03
CA GLU A 143 3.03 28.58 2.85
C GLU A 143 1.81 28.19 2.00
N MET A 144 1.68 28.75 0.80
CA MET A 144 0.56 28.51 -0.11
C MET A 144 0.70 27.22 -0.94
N ARG A 145 1.89 26.63 -1.00
CA ARG A 145 2.15 25.37 -1.70
C ARG A 145 1.72 24.17 -0.87
N ASN A 146 0.44 23.91 -0.84
CA ASN A 146 -0.11 22.74 -0.14
C ASN A 146 -0.38 21.62 -1.15
N THR A 147 0.46 20.58 -1.13
CA THR A 147 0.29 19.39 -1.97
C THR A 147 -0.48 18.33 -1.19
N ASP A 148 -1.62 17.91 -1.72
CA ASP A 148 -2.31 16.74 -1.22
C ASP A 148 -1.61 15.47 -1.75
N TRP A 149 -0.78 14.88 -0.90
CA TRP A 149 -0.05 13.66 -1.25
C TRP A 149 -0.95 12.44 -1.33
N PHE A 150 -2.05 12.42 -0.60
CA PHE A 150 -3.00 11.33 -0.70
C PHE A 150 -3.69 11.34 -2.06
N ASP A 151 -4.19 12.48 -2.50
CA ASP A 151 -4.77 12.63 -3.85
C ASP A 151 -3.74 12.42 -4.97
N THR A 152 -2.48 12.77 -4.71
CA THR A 152 -1.39 12.59 -5.68
C THR A 152 -1.03 11.12 -5.87
N LEU A 153 -0.96 10.33 -4.80
CA LEU A 153 -0.45 8.95 -4.80
C LEU A 153 -1.55 7.89 -4.91
N PHE A 154 -2.71 8.16 -4.34
CA PHE A 154 -3.81 7.20 -4.25
C PHE A 154 -4.95 7.54 -5.22
N SER A 155 -5.73 6.54 -5.54
CA SER A 155 -7.02 6.71 -6.23
C SER A 155 -8.07 5.81 -5.56
N PRO A 156 -9.34 6.22 -5.57
CA PRO A 156 -10.39 5.32 -5.12
C PRO A 156 -10.37 4.07 -5.99
N SER A 157 -10.48 2.92 -5.39
CA SER A 157 -10.45 1.66 -6.10
C SER A 157 -11.63 0.78 -5.76
N LEU A 158 -12.12 0.05 -6.76
CA LEU A 158 -13.12 -0.98 -6.65
C LEU A 158 -12.51 -2.29 -7.14
N SER A 159 -12.11 -3.14 -6.20
CA SER A 159 -11.67 -4.49 -6.49
C SER A 159 -12.88 -5.39 -6.66
N GLN A 160 -12.84 -6.27 -7.66
CA GLN A 160 -13.91 -7.19 -8.00
C GLN A 160 -13.32 -8.60 -8.11
N ASN A 161 -13.98 -9.58 -7.51
CA ASN A 161 -13.66 -10.98 -7.67
C ASN A 161 -14.93 -11.76 -7.98
N HIS A 162 -14.95 -12.42 -9.13
CA HIS A 162 -16.06 -13.22 -9.60
C HIS A 162 -15.64 -14.69 -9.68
N SER A 163 -16.39 -15.55 -9.05
CA SER A 163 -16.11 -16.99 -8.98
C SER A 163 -17.34 -17.78 -9.36
N VAL A 164 -17.18 -18.73 -10.25
CA VAL A 164 -18.21 -19.72 -10.61
C VAL A 164 -17.68 -21.10 -10.27
N SER A 165 -18.43 -21.89 -9.55
CA SER A 165 -18.06 -23.26 -9.23
C SER A 165 -19.19 -24.24 -9.55
N LEU A 166 -18.78 -25.42 -9.99
CA LEU A 166 -19.64 -26.58 -10.24
C LEU A 166 -19.15 -27.73 -9.36
N SER A 167 -20.05 -28.28 -8.56
CA SER A 167 -19.79 -29.48 -7.79
C SER A 167 -20.83 -30.55 -8.14
N SER A 168 -20.37 -31.77 -8.32
CA SER A 168 -21.23 -32.93 -8.57
C SER A 168 -20.55 -34.18 -8.01
N GLY A 169 -21.33 -35.19 -7.68
CA GLY A 169 -20.75 -36.44 -7.20
C GLY A 169 -21.75 -37.57 -7.15
N THR A 170 -21.21 -38.76 -7.18
CA THR A 170 -21.90 -40.04 -6.89
C THR A 170 -21.26 -40.65 -5.65
N GLU A 171 -21.78 -41.79 -5.15
CA GLU A 171 -21.15 -42.50 -4.03
C GLU A 171 -19.69 -42.95 -4.32
N LYS A 172 -19.31 -43.06 -5.59
CA LYS A 172 -18.02 -43.59 -6.02
C LYS A 172 -17.09 -42.54 -6.64
N SER A 173 -17.61 -41.39 -7.01
CA SER A 173 -16.82 -40.32 -7.62
C SER A 173 -17.34 -38.94 -7.25
N SER A 174 -16.46 -38.00 -7.06
CA SER A 174 -16.81 -36.60 -6.81
C SER A 174 -16.03 -35.71 -7.76
N PHE A 175 -16.67 -34.63 -8.16
CA PHE A 175 -16.12 -33.63 -9.11
C PHE A 175 -16.39 -32.24 -8.59
N TYR A 176 -15.36 -31.43 -8.60
CA TYR A 176 -15.42 -29.98 -8.32
C TYR A 176 -14.61 -29.23 -9.33
N ALA A 177 -15.22 -28.27 -9.98
CA ALA A 177 -14.51 -27.34 -10.88
C ALA A 177 -14.89 -25.91 -10.51
N SER A 178 -13.92 -25.01 -10.57
CA SER A 178 -14.15 -23.57 -10.40
C SER A 178 -13.34 -22.74 -11.38
N LEU A 179 -13.89 -21.59 -11.73
CA LEU A 179 -13.23 -20.54 -12.48
C LEU A 179 -13.43 -19.23 -11.73
N SER A 180 -12.37 -18.46 -11.56
CA SER A 180 -12.45 -17.13 -10.96
C SER A 180 -11.68 -16.10 -11.77
N ALA A 181 -12.18 -14.88 -11.73
CA ALA A 181 -11.55 -13.70 -12.30
C ALA A 181 -11.56 -12.57 -11.26
N MET A 182 -10.40 -12.09 -10.91
CA MET A 182 -10.21 -10.96 -10.01
C MET A 182 -9.60 -9.81 -10.77
N HIS A 183 -10.18 -8.64 -10.62
CA HIS A 183 -9.63 -7.37 -11.08
C HIS A 183 -9.47 -6.44 -9.88
N ASP A 184 -8.24 -6.10 -9.53
CA ASP A 184 -7.91 -5.12 -8.50
C ASP A 184 -7.10 -3.99 -9.13
N PRO A 185 -7.70 -2.80 -9.34
CA PRO A 185 -6.99 -1.66 -9.92
C PRO A 185 -5.90 -1.09 -8.98
N GLY A 186 -5.80 -1.65 -7.76
CA GLY A 186 -4.87 -1.16 -6.75
C GLY A 186 -5.34 0.13 -6.09
N TRP A 187 -4.68 0.48 -5.02
CA TRP A 187 -4.94 1.71 -4.28
C TRP A 187 -3.98 2.83 -4.68
N TYR A 188 -2.75 2.48 -5.00
CA TYR A 188 -1.78 3.42 -5.58
C TYR A 188 -2.07 3.63 -7.06
N LYS A 189 -1.94 4.87 -7.53
CA LYS A 189 -2.06 5.18 -8.96
C LYS A 189 -1.08 4.33 -9.77
N GLN A 190 -1.55 3.81 -10.90
CA GLN A 190 -0.78 2.94 -11.82
C GLN A 190 -0.36 1.57 -11.23
N SER A 191 -0.99 1.13 -10.15
CA SER A 191 -0.86 -0.24 -9.67
C SER A 191 -2.14 -1.01 -9.94
N GLY A 192 -2.02 -2.28 -10.25
CA GLY A 192 -3.18 -3.13 -10.45
C GLY A 192 -2.79 -4.58 -10.64
N VAL A 193 -3.72 -5.48 -10.37
CA VAL A 193 -3.55 -6.92 -10.53
C VAL A 193 -4.80 -7.51 -11.13
N ASP A 194 -4.62 -8.25 -12.23
CA ASP A 194 -5.62 -9.14 -12.78
C ASP A 194 -5.21 -10.58 -12.50
N ARG A 195 -6.12 -11.38 -11.96
CA ARG A 195 -5.86 -12.78 -11.66
C ARG A 195 -6.99 -13.67 -12.17
N TYR A 196 -6.63 -14.67 -12.90
CA TYR A 196 -7.54 -15.71 -13.38
C TYR A 196 -7.12 -17.04 -12.79
N THR A 197 -8.06 -17.75 -12.19
CA THR A 197 -7.78 -19.05 -11.55
C THR A 197 -8.77 -20.09 -12.07
N ALA A 198 -8.25 -21.26 -12.38
CA ALA A 198 -9.05 -22.44 -12.68
C ALA A 198 -8.63 -23.57 -11.74
N ASN A 199 -9.60 -24.21 -11.11
CA ASN A 199 -9.38 -25.35 -10.23
C ASN A 199 -10.25 -26.52 -10.67
N LEU A 200 -9.66 -27.71 -10.67
CA LEU A 200 -10.35 -28.97 -10.97
C LEU A 200 -9.92 -30.01 -9.96
N ASN A 201 -10.89 -30.62 -9.28
CA ASN A 201 -10.69 -31.66 -8.31
C ASN A 201 -11.65 -32.83 -8.57
N MET A 202 -11.10 -34.03 -8.76
CA MET A 202 -11.87 -35.27 -9.09
C MET A 202 -11.53 -36.38 -8.13
#